data_61c5ae81920bc6c8d4860dd12637b34e
#
_entry.id   61c5ae81920bc6c8d4860dd12637b34e
#
_cell.length_a   1.000
_cell.length_b   1.000
_cell.length_c   1.000
_cell.angle_alpha   90.00
_cell.angle_beta   90.00
_cell.angle_gamma   90.00
#
_symmetry.space_group_name_H-M   'P 1'
#
loop_
_entity.id
_entity.type
_entity.pdbx_description
1 polymer ?
#
loop_
_entity_poly.entity_id
_entity_poly.type
_entity_poly.pdbx_seq_one_letter_code
_entity_poly.pdbx_strand_id
1 'polypeptide(L)'
;MRRMFLRHVRTLALAVTLLFALPALVASADAPPGPYFNGFETNTAGWFNFEGATVTRVPSGSPSTYATGISAATGNYFARLGIGNNVTCQSGAGTLDWYVGPYTNWGGESSIFPPGGYQTGVDVYLDVGWAATHPDRRFDWSSAINEPSGNFRREFVFNVGTEPATDLTGPGFYISAGNNSTRCGAYPENPGNLPIKITTSGWYTFGHAFTGVAGGPLTVDMTVKNSTGTPLGTWVRSDPTDIIGSTVGGNAYGWFVQNEIDELAIDNSFRTGAISTPLCTANITNGGWIIAKNRDKASFGGNAKVDSAGNTSGQEEYQDHGPARQITVNSIAVSSVYCTEDRTKATILGTATVNGSGTYQYEIDLTDKGQSGANDMYRMYIPGIGYDSGNQTLGGGNITIH
;
A
#
# COMPACT_ATOMS: atom_id res chain seq x y z
N MET A 1 -52.78 7.49 15.98
CA MET A 1 -51.68 7.37 14.98
C MET A 1 -50.41 8.18 15.30
N ARG A 2 -50.07 8.50 16.53
CA ARG A 2 -48.87 9.32 16.89
C ARG A 2 -47.85 8.62 17.80
N ARG A 3 -48.04 7.32 18.11
CA ARG A 3 -47.14 6.55 19.00
C ARG A 3 -46.33 5.44 18.34
N MET A 4 -46.51 5.27 17.01
CA MET A 4 -45.79 4.20 16.28
C MET A 4 -44.51 4.70 15.55
N PHE A 5 -44.38 6.01 15.32
CA PHE A 5 -43.23 6.60 14.65
C PHE A 5 -41.97 6.76 15.51
N LEU A 6 -42.14 6.80 16.86
CA LEU A 6 -40.99 7.00 17.77
C LEU A 6 -40.21 5.72 18.11
N ARG A 7 -40.74 4.53 17.79
CA ARG A 7 -40.02 3.26 18.08
C ARG A 7 -39.05 2.85 16.97
N HIS A 8 -39.27 3.26 15.72
CA HIS A 8 -38.39 2.90 14.58
C HIS A 8 -37.16 3.80 14.50
N VAL A 9 -37.25 5.06 14.94
CA VAL A 9 -36.13 6.02 14.93
C VAL A 9 -35.07 5.65 15.98
N ARG A 10 -35.46 5.02 17.10
CA ARG A 10 -34.50 4.60 18.13
C ARG A 10 -33.74 3.33 17.79
N THR A 11 -34.30 2.48 16.93
CA THR A 11 -33.61 1.25 16.47
C THR A 11 -32.62 1.55 15.35
N LEU A 12 -32.90 2.54 14.50
CA LEU A 12 -32.00 2.93 13.41
C LEU A 12 -30.76 3.69 13.93
N ALA A 13 -30.94 4.52 14.98
CA ALA A 13 -29.81 5.20 15.61
C ALA A 13 -28.83 4.25 16.32
N LEU A 14 -29.33 3.08 16.78
CA LEU A 14 -28.47 2.09 17.44
C LEU A 14 -27.69 1.22 16.44
N ALA A 15 -28.24 0.97 15.25
CA ALA A 15 -27.57 0.19 14.20
C ALA A 15 -26.41 0.96 13.54
N VAL A 16 -26.54 2.29 13.39
CA VAL A 16 -25.48 3.14 12.82
C VAL A 16 -24.30 3.31 13.80
N THR A 17 -24.54 3.24 15.11
CA THR A 17 -23.48 3.36 16.11
C THR A 17 -22.69 2.04 16.30
N LEU A 18 -23.23 0.90 15.90
CA LEU A 18 -22.52 -0.39 16.03
C LEU A 18 -21.56 -0.66 14.88
N LEU A 19 -21.68 0.05 13.73
CA LEU A 19 -20.77 -0.13 12.59
C LEU A 19 -19.37 0.49 12.82
N PHE A 20 -19.16 1.23 13.91
CA PHE A 20 -17.89 1.90 14.20
C PHE A 20 -17.16 1.41 15.45
N ALA A 21 -17.70 0.43 16.14
CA ALA A 21 -16.98 -0.22 17.22
C ALA A 21 -16.21 -1.43 16.67
N LEU A 22 -15.16 -1.17 15.88
CA LEU A 22 -14.05 -2.12 15.84
C LEU A 22 -13.56 -2.28 17.29
N PRO A 23 -13.35 -3.52 17.79
CA PRO A 23 -12.78 -3.69 19.10
C PRO A 23 -11.47 -2.89 19.13
N ALA A 24 -11.37 -1.93 20.03
CA ALA A 24 -10.13 -1.24 20.33
C ALA A 24 -9.13 -2.31 20.82
N LEU A 25 -8.37 -2.88 19.92
CA LEU A 25 -7.15 -3.58 20.26
C LEU A 25 -6.26 -2.53 20.91
N VAL A 26 -5.93 -2.73 22.16
CA VAL A 26 -5.12 -1.83 22.99
C VAL A 26 -3.85 -1.53 22.21
N ALA A 27 -3.78 -0.35 21.61
CA ALA A 27 -2.62 0.12 20.87
C ALA A 27 -1.44 0.20 21.83
N SER A 28 -0.35 -0.41 21.49
CA SER A 28 0.96 -0.03 22.00
C SER A 28 1.29 1.35 21.38
N ALA A 29 0.94 2.40 22.11
CA ALA A 29 0.65 3.72 21.56
C ALA A 29 1.87 4.63 21.26
N ASP A 30 3.11 4.19 21.48
CA ASP A 30 4.22 5.15 21.60
C ASP A 30 5.34 5.03 20.55
N ALA A 31 5.14 4.31 19.45
CA ALA A 31 6.13 4.22 18.39
C ALA A 31 5.53 4.53 17.01
N PRO A 32 6.27 5.20 16.11
CA PRO A 32 5.88 5.30 14.71
C PRO A 32 5.68 3.90 14.11
N PRO A 33 4.78 3.75 13.13
CA PRO A 33 4.54 2.47 12.51
C PRO A 33 5.80 1.91 11.85
N GLY A 34 6.13 0.66 12.15
CA GLY A 34 7.19 -0.07 11.46
C GLY A 34 6.78 -0.46 10.03
N PRO A 35 7.74 -0.89 9.18
CA PRO A 35 7.41 -1.41 7.87
C PRO A 35 6.59 -2.70 7.98
N TYR A 36 5.68 -2.88 7.03
CA TYR A 36 4.89 -4.10 6.87
C TYR A 36 4.85 -4.49 5.39
N PHE A 37 4.94 -5.77 5.14
CA PHE A 37 4.73 -6.34 3.81
C PHE A 37 4.12 -7.72 3.91
N ASN A 38 3.12 -7.99 3.08
CA ASN A 38 2.58 -9.34 2.88
C ASN A 38 2.30 -9.58 1.40
N GLY A 39 3.14 -10.38 0.74
CA GLY A 39 2.94 -10.91 -0.61
C GLY A 39 2.25 -12.28 -0.59
N PHE A 40 1.62 -12.65 0.52
CA PHE A 40 0.87 -13.90 0.71
C PHE A 40 1.67 -15.19 0.46
N GLU A 41 2.99 -15.14 0.41
CA GLU A 41 3.82 -16.31 0.17
C GLU A 41 3.72 -17.37 1.27
N THR A 42 3.45 -16.95 2.50
CA THR A 42 3.36 -17.87 3.66
C THR A 42 1.98 -17.89 4.31
N ASN A 43 1.32 -16.74 4.44
CA ASN A 43 0.05 -16.60 5.16
C ASN A 43 -0.66 -15.29 4.81
N THR A 44 -1.76 -15.01 5.50
CA THR A 44 -2.53 -13.76 5.40
C THR A 44 -2.34 -12.85 6.62
N ALA A 45 -1.21 -12.95 7.32
CA ALA A 45 -0.97 -12.17 8.54
C ALA A 45 -1.12 -10.66 8.30
N GLY A 46 -1.79 -9.97 9.23
CA GLY A 46 -2.12 -8.55 9.12
C GLY A 46 -3.39 -8.25 8.31
N TRP A 47 -4.02 -9.28 7.74
CA TRP A 47 -5.33 -9.20 7.10
C TRP A 47 -6.40 -9.88 7.95
N PHE A 48 -7.60 -9.34 7.95
CA PHE A 48 -8.72 -9.79 8.78
C PHE A 48 -9.99 -9.94 7.97
N ASN A 49 -10.70 -11.03 8.23
CA ASN A 49 -12.07 -11.20 7.76
C ASN A 49 -12.98 -10.18 8.45
N PHE A 50 -13.99 -9.69 7.75
CA PHE A 50 -14.90 -8.71 8.31
C PHE A 50 -16.32 -8.91 7.76
N GLU A 51 -17.31 -8.95 8.66
CA GLU A 51 -18.75 -9.05 8.30
C GLU A 51 -19.06 -10.09 7.21
N GLY A 52 -18.48 -11.29 7.33
CA GLY A 52 -18.63 -12.37 6.36
C GLY A 52 -17.64 -12.33 5.19
N ALA A 53 -17.00 -11.19 4.93
CA ALA A 53 -15.94 -11.10 3.93
C ALA A 53 -14.70 -11.87 4.38
N THR A 54 -14.02 -12.49 3.44
CA THR A 54 -12.84 -13.34 3.72
C THR A 54 -11.62 -12.90 2.93
N VAL A 55 -10.44 -13.21 3.47
CA VAL A 55 -9.18 -13.17 2.74
C VAL A 55 -8.59 -14.57 2.71
N THR A 56 -8.37 -15.11 1.52
CA THR A 56 -7.92 -16.48 1.33
C THR A 56 -6.67 -16.51 0.46
N ARG A 57 -5.59 -17.09 0.99
CA ARG A 57 -4.35 -17.32 0.26
C ARG A 57 -4.54 -18.43 -0.77
N VAL A 58 -4.12 -18.20 -2.01
CA VAL A 58 -4.22 -19.17 -3.11
C VAL A 58 -2.94 -19.25 -3.94
N PRO A 59 -2.60 -20.43 -4.50
CA PRO A 59 -1.48 -20.56 -5.43
C PRO A 59 -1.71 -19.77 -6.72
N SER A 60 -0.62 -19.29 -7.33
CA SER A 60 -0.59 -18.74 -8.68
C SER A 60 -1.23 -19.72 -9.68
N GLY A 61 -2.04 -19.22 -10.60
CA GLY A 61 -2.75 -20.03 -11.58
C GLY A 61 -4.02 -20.73 -11.09
N SER A 62 -4.42 -20.54 -9.82
CA SER A 62 -5.65 -21.15 -9.27
C SER A 62 -6.90 -20.72 -10.06
N PRO A 63 -7.84 -21.62 -10.37
CA PRO A 63 -9.11 -21.28 -11.02
C PRO A 63 -9.92 -20.28 -10.20
N SER A 64 -10.60 -19.34 -10.85
CA SER A 64 -11.45 -18.34 -10.23
C SER A 64 -12.67 -18.02 -11.11
N THR A 65 -13.74 -17.59 -10.47
CA THR A 65 -14.92 -17.04 -11.14
C THR A 65 -14.70 -15.61 -11.61
N TYR A 66 -13.82 -14.87 -10.93
CA TYR A 66 -13.45 -13.51 -11.30
C TYR A 66 -12.52 -13.48 -12.52
N ALA A 67 -11.46 -14.30 -12.51
CA ALA A 67 -10.52 -14.37 -13.62
C ALA A 67 -9.81 -15.73 -13.62
N THR A 68 -9.61 -16.31 -14.79
CA THR A 68 -8.96 -17.62 -14.91
C THR A 68 -7.44 -17.48 -15.03
N GLY A 69 -6.70 -18.30 -14.29
CA GLY A 69 -5.25 -18.43 -14.45
C GLY A 69 -4.45 -17.21 -14.05
N ILE A 70 -4.90 -16.43 -13.07
CA ILE A 70 -4.14 -15.30 -12.54
C ILE A 70 -2.81 -15.81 -11.98
N SER A 71 -1.70 -15.31 -12.55
CA SER A 71 -0.38 -15.46 -11.92
C SER A 71 -0.25 -14.43 -10.81
N ALA A 72 0.38 -14.80 -9.69
CA ALA A 72 0.70 -13.85 -8.63
C ALA A 72 1.47 -12.64 -9.18
N ALA A 73 1.31 -11.46 -8.60
CA ALA A 73 2.07 -10.28 -9.00
C ALA A 73 3.55 -10.49 -8.69
N THR A 74 3.84 -11.15 -7.56
CA THR A 74 5.18 -11.61 -7.19
C THR A 74 5.12 -12.99 -6.56
N GLY A 75 6.21 -13.76 -6.65
CA GLY A 75 6.29 -15.09 -6.03
C GLY A 75 5.33 -16.12 -6.62
N ASN A 76 4.74 -16.97 -5.76
CA ASN A 76 3.95 -18.13 -6.15
C ASN A 76 2.52 -18.13 -5.59
N TYR A 77 2.17 -17.17 -4.76
CA TYR A 77 0.87 -17.07 -4.10
C TYR A 77 0.36 -15.64 -4.14
N PHE A 78 -0.95 -15.51 -4.03
CA PHE A 78 -1.65 -14.23 -3.87
C PHE A 78 -2.87 -14.46 -2.97
N ALA A 79 -3.67 -13.45 -2.67
CA ALA A 79 -4.91 -13.62 -1.94
C ALA A 79 -6.13 -13.29 -2.79
N ARG A 80 -7.26 -13.92 -2.44
CA ARG A 80 -8.60 -13.62 -2.93
C ARG A 80 -9.45 -13.05 -1.83
N LEU A 81 -10.22 -12.04 -2.17
CA LEU A 81 -11.18 -11.42 -1.28
C LEU A 81 -12.56 -11.93 -1.59
N GLY A 82 -13.21 -12.56 -0.60
CA GLY A 82 -14.62 -12.87 -0.66
C GLY A 82 -15.46 -11.64 -0.28
N ILE A 83 -16.64 -11.52 -0.86
CA ILE A 83 -17.62 -10.50 -0.48
C ILE A 83 -18.22 -10.84 0.89
N GLY A 84 -18.53 -9.80 1.66
CA GLY A 84 -19.19 -9.94 2.98
C GLY A 84 -20.67 -9.69 2.93
N ASN A 85 -21.22 -9.24 4.05
CA ASN A 85 -22.62 -8.90 4.15
C ASN A 85 -22.97 -7.70 3.29
N ASN A 86 -24.17 -7.73 2.69
CA ASN A 86 -24.72 -6.57 2.04
C ASN A 86 -24.96 -5.44 3.05
N VAL A 87 -24.51 -4.25 2.74
CA VAL A 87 -24.77 -3.03 3.52
C VAL A 87 -25.40 -1.96 2.63
N THR A 88 -26.17 -1.10 3.25
CA THR A 88 -26.91 -0.04 2.57
C THR A 88 -26.39 1.32 2.98
N CYS A 89 -26.05 2.17 2.03
CA CYS A 89 -25.69 3.56 2.25
C CYS A 89 -26.72 4.51 1.65
N GLN A 90 -27.06 5.55 2.39
CA GLN A 90 -27.90 6.64 1.87
C GLN A 90 -27.01 7.75 1.29
N SER A 91 -27.21 8.05 0.03
CA SER A 91 -26.55 9.17 -0.66
C SER A 91 -27.57 10.22 -1.08
N GLY A 92 -27.11 11.38 -1.55
CA GLY A 92 -27.97 12.39 -2.16
C GLY A 92 -28.66 11.90 -3.45
N ALA A 93 -28.18 10.80 -4.04
CA ALA A 93 -28.74 10.16 -5.24
C ALA A 93 -29.72 9.01 -4.94
N GLY A 94 -29.89 8.67 -3.64
CA GLY A 94 -30.77 7.57 -3.20
C GLY A 94 -30.07 6.57 -2.30
N THR A 95 -30.58 5.35 -2.28
CA THR A 95 -30.04 4.22 -1.49
C THR A 95 -29.13 3.39 -2.38
N LEU A 96 -27.91 3.17 -1.93
CA LEU A 96 -26.96 2.26 -2.57
C LEU A 96 -26.72 1.06 -1.67
N ASP A 97 -26.77 -0.12 -2.25
CA ASP A 97 -26.41 -1.37 -1.60
C ASP A 97 -25.04 -1.81 -2.09
N TRP A 98 -24.20 -2.26 -1.16
CA TRP A 98 -22.90 -2.85 -1.50
C TRP A 98 -22.52 -3.94 -0.49
N TYR A 99 -21.51 -4.69 -0.84
CA TYR A 99 -20.93 -5.69 0.05
C TYR A 99 -19.64 -5.15 0.67
N VAL A 100 -19.40 -5.44 1.94
CA VAL A 100 -18.13 -5.12 2.62
C VAL A 100 -17.06 -6.13 2.24
N GLY A 101 -15.80 -5.68 2.25
CA GLY A 101 -14.63 -6.53 2.05
C GLY A 101 -13.77 -6.62 3.31
N PRO A 102 -12.71 -7.45 3.30
CA PRO A 102 -11.79 -7.57 4.42
C PRO A 102 -10.88 -6.34 4.55
N TYR A 103 -10.19 -6.24 5.69
CA TYR A 103 -9.29 -5.13 5.98
C TYR A 103 -7.91 -5.60 6.44
N THR A 104 -6.95 -4.69 6.43
CA THR A 104 -5.60 -4.87 7.00
C THR A 104 -5.28 -3.72 7.95
N ASN A 105 -4.57 -4.01 9.04
CA ASN A 105 -3.96 -2.99 9.88
C ASN A 105 -2.45 -2.90 9.69
N TRP A 106 -1.93 -3.55 8.62
CA TRP A 106 -0.50 -3.59 8.30
C TRP A 106 0.40 -4.00 9.48
N GLY A 107 -0.05 -4.98 10.26
CA GLY A 107 0.69 -5.48 11.42
C GLY A 107 0.60 -4.60 12.67
N GLY A 108 -0.18 -3.53 12.62
CA GLY A 108 -0.47 -2.67 13.77
C GLY A 108 -0.86 -1.24 13.38
N GLU A 109 -1.68 -0.63 14.20
CA GLU A 109 -2.07 0.76 14.08
C GLU A 109 -1.08 1.67 14.81
N SER A 110 -1.08 2.96 14.51
CA SER A 110 -0.27 3.96 15.21
C SER A 110 -1.05 5.25 15.39
N SER A 111 -0.84 5.91 16.53
CA SER A 111 -1.33 7.26 16.81
C SER A 111 -0.26 8.34 16.57
N ILE A 112 0.93 7.94 16.08
CA ILE A 112 2.05 8.83 15.82
C ILE A 112 2.32 8.89 14.32
N PHE A 113 2.26 10.10 13.75
CA PHE A 113 2.70 10.34 12.38
C PHE A 113 4.22 10.27 12.32
N PRO A 114 4.79 9.37 11.51
CA PRO A 114 6.24 9.24 11.42
C PRO A 114 6.86 10.45 10.75
N PRO A 115 8.04 10.91 11.19
CA PRO A 115 8.80 11.95 10.49
C PRO A 115 8.97 11.61 9.01
N GLY A 116 8.69 12.58 8.13
CA GLY A 116 8.74 12.38 6.67
C GLY A 116 7.51 11.70 6.06
N GLY A 117 6.66 11.07 6.86
CA GLY A 117 5.47 10.37 6.38
C GLY A 117 5.65 8.86 6.19
N TYR A 118 4.72 8.24 5.48
CA TYR A 118 4.71 6.80 5.17
C TYR A 118 3.89 6.54 3.90
N GLN A 119 4.05 5.35 3.34
CA GLN A 119 3.22 4.89 2.23
C GLN A 119 2.48 3.62 2.61
N THR A 120 1.30 3.43 2.01
CA THR A 120 0.55 2.18 2.05
C THR A 120 0.14 1.80 0.64
N GLY A 121 -0.09 0.53 0.41
CA GLY A 121 -0.61 0.09 -0.88
C GLY A 121 -0.91 -1.39 -0.94
N VAL A 122 -1.50 -1.77 -2.05
CA VAL A 122 -1.83 -3.15 -2.41
C VAL A 122 -1.84 -3.28 -3.93
N ASP A 123 -1.40 -4.41 -4.44
CA ASP A 123 -1.61 -4.77 -5.83
C ASP A 123 -2.98 -5.42 -5.98
N VAL A 124 -3.76 -4.97 -6.95
CA VAL A 124 -5.07 -5.51 -7.29
C VAL A 124 -5.06 -5.95 -8.76
N TYR A 125 -5.53 -7.17 -9.03
CA TYR A 125 -5.71 -7.64 -10.40
C TYR A 125 -7.03 -7.14 -10.96
N LEU A 126 -6.98 -6.43 -12.08
CA LEU A 126 -8.17 -5.95 -12.80
C LEU A 126 -8.36 -6.79 -14.07
N ASP A 127 -9.49 -7.51 -14.17
CA ASP A 127 -9.83 -8.30 -15.36
C ASP A 127 -10.84 -7.56 -16.23
N VAL A 128 -10.35 -6.99 -17.32
CA VAL A 128 -11.20 -6.24 -18.29
C VAL A 128 -12.16 -7.17 -19.02
N GLY A 129 -11.80 -8.45 -19.20
CA GLY A 129 -12.70 -9.47 -19.78
C GLY A 129 -13.88 -9.75 -18.86
N TRP A 130 -13.65 -9.86 -17.56
CA TRP A 130 -14.71 -9.98 -16.57
C TRP A 130 -15.58 -8.71 -16.52
N ALA A 131 -14.96 -7.52 -16.50
CA ALA A 131 -15.66 -6.23 -16.50
C ALA A 131 -16.62 -6.09 -17.70
N ALA A 132 -16.25 -6.62 -18.87
CA ALA A 132 -17.08 -6.57 -20.08
C ALA A 132 -18.43 -7.29 -19.93
N THR A 133 -18.51 -8.25 -19.02
CA THR A 133 -19.72 -9.06 -18.77
C THR A 133 -20.39 -8.75 -17.43
N HIS A 134 -19.78 -7.88 -16.63
CA HIS A 134 -20.25 -7.48 -15.29
C HIS A 134 -20.25 -5.96 -15.16
N PRO A 135 -21.14 -5.24 -15.87
CA PRO A 135 -21.25 -3.79 -15.73
C PRO A 135 -21.78 -3.44 -14.34
N ASP A 136 -21.55 -2.19 -13.93
CA ASP A 136 -22.01 -1.62 -12.67
C ASP A 136 -21.53 -2.39 -11.42
N ARG A 137 -20.31 -2.98 -11.47
CA ARG A 137 -19.67 -3.61 -10.32
C ARG A 137 -18.58 -2.74 -9.76
N ARG A 138 -18.44 -2.75 -8.44
CA ARG A 138 -17.54 -1.83 -7.73
C ARG A 138 -16.72 -2.54 -6.66
N PHE A 139 -15.59 -1.92 -6.37
CA PHE A 139 -14.92 -2.04 -5.07
C PHE A 139 -14.29 -0.69 -4.72
N ASP A 140 -14.17 -0.42 -3.43
CA ASP A 140 -13.49 0.76 -2.92
C ASP A 140 -12.33 0.31 -2.03
N TRP A 141 -11.12 0.79 -2.32
CA TRP A 141 -9.94 0.54 -1.50
C TRP A 141 -9.57 1.79 -0.73
N SER A 142 -9.50 1.70 0.59
CA SER A 142 -9.16 2.84 1.45
C SER A 142 -7.89 2.63 2.25
N SER A 143 -7.27 3.73 2.63
CA SER A 143 -6.25 3.81 3.67
C SER A 143 -6.64 4.89 4.66
N ALA A 144 -6.75 4.52 5.93
CA ALA A 144 -7.23 5.38 7.00
C ALA A 144 -6.11 5.89 7.88
N ILE A 145 -6.32 7.06 8.45
CA ILE A 145 -5.47 7.69 9.45
C ILE A 145 -6.19 7.82 10.79
N ASN A 146 -5.41 7.80 11.88
CA ASN A 146 -5.87 8.04 13.23
C ASN A 146 -5.59 9.47 13.69
N GLU A 147 -6.33 9.91 14.72
CA GLU A 147 -5.97 11.04 15.56
C GLU A 147 -4.80 10.66 16.50
N PRO A 148 -4.11 11.63 17.12
CA PRO A 148 -3.11 11.35 18.16
C PRO A 148 -3.68 10.60 19.37
N SER A 149 -5.00 10.63 19.57
CA SER A 149 -5.72 9.85 20.57
C SER A 149 -5.91 8.37 20.21
N GLY A 150 -5.55 7.97 18.99
CA GLY A 150 -5.82 6.63 18.44
C GLY A 150 -7.20 6.44 17.84
N ASN A 151 -8.07 7.47 17.90
CA ASN A 151 -9.38 7.39 17.26
C ASN A 151 -9.27 7.57 15.74
N PHE A 152 -10.22 6.99 15.02
CA PHE A 152 -10.35 7.19 13.58
C PHE A 152 -10.50 8.67 13.22
N ARG A 153 -9.73 9.15 12.25
CA ARG A 153 -9.80 10.51 11.73
C ARG A 153 -10.44 10.58 10.36
N ARG A 154 -9.89 9.87 9.37
CA ARG A 154 -10.29 9.98 7.96
C ARG A 154 -9.78 8.80 7.14
N GLU A 155 -10.51 8.49 6.09
CA GLU A 155 -10.08 7.59 5.02
C GLU A 155 -9.76 8.36 3.74
N PHE A 156 -8.85 7.82 2.95
CA PHE A 156 -8.57 8.19 1.58
C PHE A 156 -8.91 7.00 0.70
N VAL A 157 -9.84 7.19 -0.25
CA VAL A 157 -10.55 6.10 -0.91
C VAL A 157 -10.34 6.16 -2.41
N PHE A 158 -9.85 5.07 -2.98
CA PHE A 158 -9.98 4.80 -4.41
C PHE A 158 -11.36 4.21 -4.67
N ASN A 159 -12.14 4.88 -5.51
CA ASN A 159 -13.40 4.36 -6.01
C ASN A 159 -13.13 3.69 -7.35
N VAL A 160 -13.46 2.42 -7.46
CA VAL A 160 -13.20 1.59 -8.66
C VAL A 160 -14.50 0.96 -9.11
N GLY A 161 -14.85 1.12 -10.38
CA GLY A 161 -16.07 0.55 -10.94
C GLY A 161 -15.89 0.08 -12.37
N THR A 162 -16.67 -0.93 -12.76
CA THR A 162 -16.80 -1.34 -14.16
C THR A 162 -17.69 -0.36 -14.91
N GLU A 163 -17.51 -0.27 -16.22
CA GLU A 163 -18.33 0.61 -17.05
C GLU A 163 -19.82 0.23 -16.96
N PRO A 164 -20.72 1.23 -16.94
CA PRO A 164 -22.15 0.98 -17.12
C PRO A 164 -22.42 0.24 -18.44
N ALA A 165 -23.44 -0.60 -18.43
CA ALA A 165 -23.84 -1.38 -19.62
C ALA A 165 -24.15 -0.50 -20.85
N THR A 166 -24.39 0.79 -20.65
CA THR A 166 -24.68 1.78 -21.69
C THR A 166 -23.44 2.52 -22.20
N ASP A 167 -22.25 2.25 -21.66
CA ASP A 167 -21.03 2.90 -22.14
C ASP A 167 -20.61 2.31 -23.48
N LEU A 168 -20.50 3.18 -24.48
CA LEU A 168 -20.11 2.84 -25.86
C LEU A 168 -18.60 2.85 -26.08
N THR A 169 -17.79 3.19 -25.07
CA THR A 169 -16.34 3.29 -25.18
C THR A 169 -15.61 1.97 -24.95
N GLY A 170 -16.35 0.90 -24.66
CA GLY A 170 -15.86 -0.45 -24.44
C GLY A 170 -15.52 -0.77 -22.98
N PRO A 171 -15.25 -2.06 -22.67
CA PRO A 171 -15.08 -2.51 -21.30
C PRO A 171 -13.86 -1.91 -20.61
N GLY A 172 -13.90 -1.86 -19.27
CA GLY A 172 -12.79 -1.40 -18.45
C GLY A 172 -13.19 -1.10 -17.02
N PHE A 173 -12.21 -0.61 -16.26
CA PHE A 173 -12.42 -0.10 -14.93
C PHE A 173 -12.18 1.40 -14.90
N TYR A 174 -13.13 2.15 -14.37
CA TYR A 174 -12.95 3.53 -14.02
C TYR A 174 -12.42 3.63 -12.59
N ILE A 175 -11.43 4.47 -12.37
CA ILE A 175 -10.81 4.68 -11.07
C ILE A 175 -10.73 6.18 -10.80
N SER A 176 -11.26 6.60 -9.67
CA SER A 176 -11.09 7.95 -9.13
C SER A 176 -10.66 7.87 -7.66
N ALA A 177 -10.36 9.01 -7.06
CA ALA A 177 -9.95 9.07 -5.66
C ALA A 177 -10.64 10.21 -4.93
N GLY A 178 -10.94 9.98 -3.65
CA GLY A 178 -11.61 10.93 -2.77
C GLY A 178 -11.17 10.76 -1.32
N ASN A 179 -11.86 11.45 -0.44
CA ASN A 179 -11.79 11.25 0.99
C ASN A 179 -13.19 10.93 1.54
N ASN A 180 -13.34 10.70 2.83
CA ASN A 180 -14.59 10.29 3.47
C ASN A 180 -15.86 10.99 3.01
N SER A 181 -15.77 12.24 2.55
CA SER A 181 -16.94 13.05 2.20
C SER A 181 -17.68 12.56 0.96
N THR A 182 -17.07 11.68 0.18
CA THR A 182 -17.63 11.17 -1.09
C THR A 182 -17.96 9.69 -1.07
N ARG A 183 -17.85 9.03 0.07
CA ARG A 183 -17.91 7.58 0.22
C ARG A 183 -19.20 6.94 -0.32
N CYS A 184 -20.37 7.52 -0.03
CA CYS A 184 -21.65 7.03 -0.53
C CYS A 184 -22.08 7.80 -1.77
N GLY A 185 -22.20 7.12 -2.92
CA GLY A 185 -22.66 7.72 -4.18
C GLY A 185 -21.57 8.40 -5.02
N ALA A 186 -20.31 8.23 -4.65
CA ALA A 186 -19.21 8.59 -5.54
C ALA A 186 -19.05 7.51 -6.61
N TYR A 187 -19.55 7.78 -7.78
CA TYR A 187 -19.32 6.94 -8.95
C TYR A 187 -17.97 7.33 -9.57
N PRO A 188 -17.03 6.37 -9.74
CA PRO A 188 -15.71 6.68 -10.27
C PRO A 188 -15.75 7.26 -11.68
N GLU A 189 -16.69 6.85 -12.50
CA GLU A 189 -16.91 7.33 -13.87
C GLU A 189 -17.41 8.78 -13.96
N ASN A 190 -17.80 9.41 -12.86
CA ASN A 190 -18.23 10.80 -12.88
C ASN A 190 -17.06 11.71 -13.31
N PRO A 191 -17.20 12.47 -14.42
CA PRO A 191 -16.11 13.33 -14.94
C PRO A 191 -15.59 14.34 -13.92
N GLY A 192 -16.42 14.78 -12.96
CA GLY A 192 -16.01 15.69 -11.89
C GLY A 192 -14.97 15.10 -10.94
N ASN A 193 -14.82 13.77 -10.90
CA ASN A 193 -13.83 13.07 -10.11
C ASN A 193 -12.49 12.89 -10.84
N LEU A 194 -12.39 13.32 -12.11
CA LEU A 194 -11.21 13.14 -12.96
C LEU A 194 -10.77 11.67 -13.03
N PRO A 195 -11.65 10.75 -13.43
CA PRO A 195 -11.34 9.33 -13.44
C PRO A 195 -10.32 9.00 -14.53
N ILE A 196 -9.52 7.97 -14.26
CA ILE A 196 -8.78 7.25 -15.30
C ILE A 196 -9.56 6.00 -15.68
N LYS A 197 -9.29 5.48 -16.90
CA LYS A 197 -9.86 4.23 -17.39
C LYS A 197 -8.77 3.20 -17.62
N ILE A 198 -8.94 2.02 -17.05
CA ILE A 198 -8.08 0.85 -17.29
C ILE A 198 -8.75 -0.05 -18.33
N THR A 199 -8.04 -0.32 -19.42
CA THR A 199 -8.52 -1.10 -20.57
C THR A 199 -7.69 -2.36 -20.84
N THR A 200 -6.74 -2.69 -19.98
CA THR A 200 -5.88 -3.87 -20.10
C THR A 200 -5.92 -4.67 -18.81
N SER A 201 -6.18 -5.98 -18.90
CA SER A 201 -6.13 -6.85 -17.73
C SER A 201 -4.70 -6.97 -17.18
N GLY A 202 -4.56 -7.00 -15.85
CA GLY A 202 -3.27 -7.12 -15.19
C GLY A 202 -3.28 -6.64 -13.75
N TRP A 203 -2.09 -6.67 -13.15
CA TRP A 203 -1.86 -6.15 -11.81
C TRP A 203 -1.64 -4.64 -11.82
N TYR A 204 -2.25 -3.96 -10.86
CA TYR A 204 -2.16 -2.52 -10.65
C TYR A 204 -1.94 -2.23 -9.18
N THR A 205 -0.94 -1.39 -8.88
CA THR A 205 -0.65 -0.96 -7.51
C THR A 205 -1.49 0.26 -7.16
N PHE A 206 -2.29 0.16 -6.11
CA PHE A 206 -3.07 1.24 -5.52
C PHE A 206 -2.32 1.76 -4.30
N GLY A 207 -1.66 2.87 -4.42
CA GLY A 207 -0.76 3.43 -3.41
C GLY A 207 -1.23 4.75 -2.83
N HIS A 208 -1.03 4.93 -1.52
CA HIS A 208 -1.19 6.19 -0.81
C HIS A 208 0.15 6.61 -0.24
N ALA A 209 0.57 7.85 -0.49
CA ALA A 209 1.73 8.46 0.14
C ALA A 209 1.25 9.58 1.07
N PHE A 210 1.44 9.37 2.36
CA PHE A 210 1.07 10.31 3.42
C PHE A 210 2.29 11.14 3.78
N THR A 211 2.25 12.44 3.52
CA THR A 211 3.39 13.35 3.69
C THR A 211 3.00 14.63 4.42
N GLY A 212 4.00 15.27 5.01
CA GLY A 212 3.86 16.55 5.70
C GLY A 212 4.82 16.66 6.87
N VAL A 213 4.79 17.81 7.52
CA VAL A 213 5.63 18.12 8.69
C VAL A 213 4.78 18.34 9.93
N ALA A 214 5.33 18.07 11.10
CA ALA A 214 4.63 18.30 12.37
C ALA A 214 4.13 19.76 12.48
N GLY A 215 2.86 19.92 12.85
CA GLY A 215 2.17 21.23 12.90
C GLY A 215 1.69 21.75 11.54
N GLY A 216 2.03 21.10 10.44
CA GLY A 216 1.56 21.41 9.09
C GLY A 216 0.41 20.50 8.64
N PRO A 217 -0.25 20.82 7.49
CA PRO A 217 -1.30 20.01 6.93
C PRO A 217 -0.76 18.70 6.36
N LEU A 218 -1.57 17.64 6.47
CA LEU A 218 -1.33 16.38 5.81
C LEU A 218 -1.59 16.53 4.31
N THR A 219 -0.70 15.99 3.49
CA THR A 219 -0.93 15.75 2.06
C THR A 219 -0.93 14.26 1.79
N VAL A 220 -1.86 13.80 0.95
CA VAL A 220 -1.95 12.41 0.53
C VAL A 220 -1.97 12.34 -0.99
N ASP A 221 -0.91 11.75 -1.55
CA ASP A 221 -0.83 11.43 -2.97
C ASP A 221 -1.37 10.01 -3.17
N MET A 222 -2.46 9.91 -3.92
CA MET A 222 -3.10 8.65 -4.25
C MET A 222 -2.77 8.30 -5.69
N THR A 223 -2.05 7.20 -5.91
CA THR A 223 -1.52 6.87 -7.24
C THR A 223 -1.88 5.45 -7.63
N VAL A 224 -2.36 5.27 -8.87
CA VAL A 224 -2.48 3.95 -9.51
C VAL A 224 -1.33 3.77 -10.48
N LYS A 225 -0.58 2.68 -10.33
CA LYS A 225 0.55 2.31 -11.21
C LYS A 225 0.26 0.99 -11.91
N ASN A 226 0.79 0.81 -13.11
CA ASN A 226 0.80 -0.49 -13.77
C ASN A 226 1.90 -1.40 -13.21
N SER A 227 1.98 -2.65 -13.70
CA SER A 227 2.97 -3.65 -13.28
C SER A 227 4.44 -3.27 -13.56
N THR A 228 4.68 -2.25 -14.39
CA THR A 228 6.04 -1.71 -14.62
C THR A 228 6.36 -0.52 -13.70
N GLY A 229 5.46 -0.18 -12.77
CA GLY A 229 5.62 0.96 -11.85
C GLY A 229 5.26 2.32 -12.46
N THR A 230 4.77 2.37 -13.72
CA THR A 230 4.39 3.61 -14.37
C THR A 230 3.09 4.15 -13.79
N PRO A 231 3.04 5.41 -13.29
CA PRO A 231 1.82 6.04 -12.86
C PRO A 231 0.83 6.21 -14.02
N LEU A 232 -0.41 5.80 -13.82
CA LEU A 232 -1.52 5.97 -14.76
C LEU A 232 -2.46 7.09 -14.33
N GLY A 233 -2.57 7.34 -13.03
CA GLY A 233 -3.31 8.43 -12.45
C GLY A 233 -2.77 8.77 -11.06
N THR A 234 -2.82 10.06 -10.72
CA THR A 234 -2.45 10.57 -9.41
C THR A 234 -3.45 11.64 -8.98
N TRP A 235 -3.92 11.52 -7.76
CA TRP A 235 -4.83 12.48 -7.13
C TRP A 235 -4.21 12.94 -5.81
N VAL A 236 -4.03 14.25 -5.68
CA VAL A 236 -3.58 14.85 -4.42
C VAL A 236 -4.80 15.17 -3.58
N ARG A 237 -4.81 14.69 -2.33
CA ARG A 237 -5.87 14.95 -1.36
C ARG A 237 -5.30 15.60 -0.12
N SER A 238 -5.93 16.66 0.33
CA SER A 238 -5.62 17.34 1.58
C SER A 238 -6.88 17.97 2.15
N ASP A 239 -6.89 18.15 3.45
CA ASP A 239 -7.91 18.90 4.17
C ASP A 239 -7.17 19.85 5.11
N PRO A 240 -7.44 21.16 5.10
CA PRO A 240 -6.72 22.11 5.94
C PRO A 240 -6.91 21.89 7.44
N THR A 241 -7.87 21.06 7.84
CA THR A 241 -8.09 20.67 9.24
C THR A 241 -7.30 19.43 9.67
N ASP A 242 -6.66 18.74 8.73
CA ASP A 242 -5.82 17.58 9.00
C ASP A 242 -4.39 18.00 9.31
N ILE A 243 -4.16 18.39 10.54
CA ILE A 243 -2.87 18.91 11.03
C ILE A 243 -2.08 17.82 11.75
N ILE A 244 -0.89 17.52 11.25
CA ILE A 244 -0.01 16.47 11.78
C ILE A 244 0.41 16.79 13.23
N GLY A 245 0.20 15.82 14.11
CA GLY A 245 0.49 15.90 15.54
C GLY A 245 -0.58 16.58 16.39
N SER A 246 -1.60 17.21 15.78
CA SER A 246 -2.74 17.78 16.53
C SER A 246 -4.06 17.07 16.22
N THR A 247 -4.41 16.90 14.95
CA THR A 247 -5.61 16.16 14.52
C THR A 247 -5.27 14.90 13.73
N VAL A 248 -4.04 14.80 13.23
CA VAL A 248 -3.52 13.63 12.52
C VAL A 248 -2.45 12.96 13.37
N GLY A 249 -2.68 11.71 13.73
CA GLY A 249 -1.72 10.77 14.31
C GLY A 249 -1.05 9.92 13.23
N GLY A 250 -1.11 8.60 13.37
CA GLY A 250 -0.52 7.67 12.41
C GLY A 250 -1.53 6.95 11.53
N ASN A 251 -1.15 5.77 11.07
CA ASN A 251 -2.04 4.92 10.28
C ASN A 251 -3.09 4.22 11.15
N ALA A 252 -4.27 4.04 10.60
CA ALA A 252 -5.28 3.14 11.13
C ALA A 252 -5.25 1.81 10.37
N TYR A 253 -6.01 1.70 9.32
CA TYR A 253 -6.20 0.46 8.55
C TYR A 253 -6.25 0.76 7.04
N GLY A 254 -6.15 -0.32 6.22
CA GLY A 254 -6.59 -0.35 4.83
C GLY A 254 -7.79 -1.26 4.71
N TRP A 255 -8.81 -0.87 3.95
CA TRP A 255 -10.06 -1.61 3.90
C TRP A 255 -10.68 -1.61 2.50
N PHE A 256 -11.14 -2.77 2.07
CA PHE A 256 -12.05 -2.89 0.94
C PHE A 256 -13.46 -2.57 1.41
N VAL A 257 -13.72 -1.29 1.63
CA VAL A 257 -14.93 -0.78 2.28
C VAL A 257 -16.20 -1.05 1.50
N GLN A 258 -16.08 -1.19 0.19
CA GLN A 258 -17.13 -1.63 -0.71
C GLN A 258 -16.50 -2.64 -1.66
N ASN A 259 -17.01 -3.87 -1.69
CA ASN A 259 -16.51 -4.90 -2.57
C ASN A 259 -17.67 -5.75 -3.12
N GLU A 260 -18.01 -5.56 -4.39
CA GLU A 260 -19.04 -6.31 -5.13
C GLU A 260 -18.41 -7.38 -6.03
N ILE A 261 -17.08 -7.54 -5.98
CA ILE A 261 -16.34 -8.48 -6.81
C ILE A 261 -15.88 -9.64 -5.93
N ASP A 262 -16.59 -10.76 -6.02
CA ASP A 262 -16.16 -11.99 -5.34
C ASP A 262 -14.87 -12.54 -5.97
N GLU A 263 -14.00 -13.10 -5.13
CA GLU A 263 -12.68 -13.59 -5.51
C GLU A 263 -11.74 -12.50 -6.12
N LEU A 264 -11.99 -11.21 -5.84
CA LEU A 264 -11.07 -10.13 -6.24
C LEU A 264 -9.64 -10.46 -5.79
N ALA A 265 -8.71 -10.50 -6.74
CA ALA A 265 -7.33 -10.91 -6.46
C ALA A 265 -6.49 -9.72 -6.00
N ILE A 266 -5.77 -9.92 -4.89
CA ILE A 266 -4.82 -8.95 -4.34
C ILE A 266 -3.46 -9.59 -4.05
N ASP A 267 -2.41 -8.77 -4.09
CA ASP A 267 -1.05 -9.17 -3.74
C ASP A 267 -0.28 -7.99 -3.14
N ASN A 268 0.94 -8.23 -2.63
CA ASN A 268 1.90 -7.20 -2.22
C ASN A 268 1.30 -6.07 -1.38
N SER A 269 0.54 -6.42 -0.35
CA SER A 269 0.04 -5.43 0.62
C SER A 269 1.18 -4.90 1.47
N PHE A 270 1.34 -3.58 1.52
CA PHE A 270 2.46 -2.98 2.23
C PHE A 270 2.11 -1.69 2.97
N ARG A 271 2.87 -1.42 4.03
CA ARG A 271 3.11 -0.11 4.62
C ARG A 271 4.61 0.07 4.76
N THR A 272 5.14 1.19 4.27
CA THR A 272 6.52 1.57 4.59
C THR A 272 6.61 1.96 6.06
N GLY A 273 7.78 1.80 6.68
CA GLY A 273 8.07 2.43 7.97
C GLY A 273 8.07 3.95 7.86
N ALA A 274 8.48 4.61 8.93
CA ALA A 274 8.72 6.06 8.88
C ALA A 274 9.56 6.39 7.65
N ILE A 275 8.97 7.15 6.73
CA ILE A 275 9.75 7.72 5.64
C ILE A 275 10.62 8.77 6.32
N SER A 276 11.84 8.42 6.62
CA SER A 276 12.75 9.30 7.36
C SER A 276 13.18 10.53 6.55
N THR A 277 12.51 10.78 5.38
CA THR A 277 13.00 11.84 4.50
C THR A 277 11.97 12.39 3.52
N PRO A 278 11.97 13.71 3.24
CA PRO A 278 11.33 14.26 2.05
C PRO A 278 11.94 13.64 0.77
N LEU A 279 11.16 13.61 -0.32
CA LEU A 279 11.70 13.33 -1.65
C LEU A 279 12.89 14.25 -1.86
N CYS A 280 14.09 13.69 -1.80
CA CYS A 280 15.30 14.45 -2.04
C CYS A 280 15.74 14.26 -3.48
N THR A 281 16.32 15.27 -4.08
CA THR A 281 17.19 15.07 -5.23
C THR A 281 18.46 14.41 -4.71
N ALA A 282 18.70 13.16 -5.08
CA ALA A 282 19.89 12.45 -4.64
C ALA A 282 20.53 11.67 -5.78
N ASN A 283 21.82 11.54 -5.68
CA ASN A 283 22.62 10.61 -6.45
C ASN A 283 23.37 9.72 -5.44
N ILE A 284 22.96 8.48 -5.33
CA ILE A 284 23.48 7.53 -4.36
C ILE A 284 24.39 6.55 -5.08
N THR A 285 25.55 6.32 -4.51
CA THR A 285 26.43 5.22 -4.91
C THR A 285 26.73 4.39 -3.67
N ASN A 286 26.68 3.08 -3.83
CA ASN A 286 26.98 2.16 -2.73
C ASN A 286 27.79 0.98 -3.27
N GLY A 287 28.67 0.45 -2.43
CA GLY A 287 29.43 -0.76 -2.77
C GLY A 287 30.29 -1.22 -1.60
N GLY A 288 30.28 -2.53 -1.37
CA GLY A 288 31.03 -3.09 -0.26
C GLY A 288 30.56 -4.46 0.16
N TRP A 289 30.79 -4.76 1.45
CA TRP A 289 30.32 -6.00 2.06
C TRP A 289 29.98 -5.79 3.53
N ILE A 290 29.09 -6.65 4.02
CA ILE A 290 28.64 -6.70 5.42
C ILE A 290 28.74 -8.14 5.95
N ILE A 291 28.66 -8.31 7.26
CA ILE A 291 28.26 -9.58 7.86
C ILE A 291 26.77 -9.49 8.17
N ALA A 292 25.96 -10.18 7.39
CA ALA A 292 24.51 -10.17 7.52
C ALA A 292 24.04 -10.75 8.87
N LYS A 293 22.80 -10.48 9.25
CA LYS A 293 22.19 -10.94 10.52
C LYS A 293 22.26 -12.46 10.70
N ASN A 294 22.25 -13.22 9.60
CA ASN A 294 22.41 -14.67 9.59
C ASN A 294 23.89 -15.12 9.79
N ARG A 295 24.85 -14.19 9.92
CA ARG A 295 26.30 -14.33 10.05
C ARG A 295 27.04 -14.68 8.76
N ASP A 296 26.37 -14.68 7.64
CA ASP A 296 27.01 -14.86 6.34
C ASP A 296 27.67 -13.56 5.88
N LYS A 297 28.72 -13.68 5.08
CA LYS A 297 29.27 -12.54 4.37
C LYS A 297 28.38 -12.24 3.16
N ALA A 298 27.99 -10.98 3.02
CA ALA A 298 27.24 -10.53 1.87
C ALA A 298 27.93 -9.32 1.20
N SER A 299 27.97 -9.31 -0.11
CA SER A 299 28.47 -8.21 -0.91
C SER A 299 27.34 -7.50 -1.63
N PHE A 300 27.51 -6.20 -1.87
CA PHE A 300 26.54 -5.38 -2.55
C PHE A 300 27.22 -4.32 -3.39
N GLY A 301 26.49 -3.80 -4.37
CA GLY A 301 26.90 -2.67 -5.18
C GLY A 301 25.78 -2.13 -6.03
N GLY A 302 25.79 -0.82 -6.21
CA GLY A 302 24.75 -0.20 -7.01
C GLY A 302 24.79 1.30 -7.03
N ASN A 303 23.79 1.84 -7.67
CA ASN A 303 23.51 3.26 -7.67
C ASN A 303 22.00 3.48 -7.74
N ALA A 304 21.56 4.59 -7.15
CA ALA A 304 20.17 5.04 -7.24
C ALA A 304 20.15 6.56 -7.38
N LYS A 305 19.24 7.05 -8.19
CA LYS A 305 19.06 8.48 -8.42
C LYS A 305 17.59 8.85 -8.37
N VAL A 306 17.32 10.01 -7.79
CA VAL A 306 16.03 10.69 -7.92
C VAL A 306 16.27 12.14 -8.32
N ASP A 307 15.59 12.59 -9.36
CA ASP A 307 15.66 13.96 -9.85
C ASP A 307 14.63 14.87 -9.15
N SER A 308 14.66 16.17 -9.47
CA SER A 308 13.74 17.16 -8.89
C SER A 308 12.28 16.97 -9.34
N ALA A 309 12.01 16.16 -10.34
CA ALA A 309 10.68 15.78 -10.79
C ALA A 309 10.18 14.48 -10.13
N GLY A 310 11.02 13.85 -9.27
CA GLY A 310 10.71 12.59 -8.60
C GLY A 310 10.96 11.34 -9.47
N ASN A 311 11.56 11.49 -10.67
CA ASN A 311 11.89 10.33 -11.49
C ASN A 311 13.08 9.59 -10.89
N THR A 312 12.93 8.28 -10.75
CA THR A 312 13.95 7.39 -10.20
C THR A 312 14.65 6.59 -11.29
N SER A 313 15.91 6.29 -11.08
CA SER A 313 16.68 5.38 -11.92
C SER A 313 17.82 4.78 -11.10
N GLY A 314 18.35 3.65 -11.56
CA GLY A 314 19.47 2.99 -10.91
C GLY A 314 19.44 1.49 -11.05
N GLN A 315 20.47 0.86 -10.47
CA GLN A 315 20.61 -0.59 -10.43
C GLN A 315 21.26 -0.98 -9.10
N GLU A 316 20.76 -2.04 -8.48
CA GLU A 316 21.26 -2.58 -7.23
C GLU A 316 21.51 -4.09 -7.35
N GLU A 317 22.63 -4.53 -6.85
CA GLU A 317 23.00 -5.94 -6.77
C GLU A 317 23.34 -6.29 -5.32
N TYR A 318 22.96 -7.49 -4.90
CA TYR A 318 23.28 -8.01 -3.57
C TYR A 318 23.51 -9.51 -3.65
N GLN A 319 24.53 -10.01 -2.96
CA GLN A 319 24.81 -11.42 -2.88
C GLN A 319 25.18 -11.83 -1.44
N ASP A 320 24.34 -12.65 -0.83
CA ASP A 320 24.67 -13.38 0.39
C ASP A 320 25.38 -14.69 -0.03
N HIS A 321 26.62 -14.86 0.43
CA HIS A 321 27.48 -15.97 -0.01
C HIS A 321 27.25 -17.27 0.77
N GLY A 322 26.32 -17.27 1.72
CA GLY A 322 26.09 -18.45 2.57
C GLY A 322 27.18 -18.60 3.66
N PRO A 323 27.15 -19.69 4.43
CA PRO A 323 26.39 -20.92 4.21
C PRO A 323 24.96 -20.95 4.76
N ALA A 324 24.56 -20.00 5.63
CA ALA A 324 23.24 -20.06 6.26
C ALA A 324 22.12 -19.82 5.23
N ARG A 325 22.31 -18.87 4.30
CA ARG A 325 21.35 -18.61 3.23
C ARG A 325 22.02 -17.94 2.03
N GLN A 326 22.22 -18.70 0.96
CA GLN A 326 22.78 -18.15 -0.27
C GLN A 326 21.69 -17.55 -1.13
N ILE A 327 21.79 -16.25 -1.45
CA ILE A 327 20.90 -15.56 -2.41
C ILE A 327 21.70 -14.60 -3.28
N THR A 328 21.25 -14.44 -4.52
CA THR A 328 21.71 -13.40 -5.44
C THR A 328 20.50 -12.54 -5.84
N VAL A 329 20.60 -11.25 -5.66
CA VAL A 329 19.56 -10.26 -5.96
C VAL A 329 20.06 -9.35 -7.06
N ASN A 330 19.30 -9.23 -8.16
CA ASN A 330 19.59 -8.30 -9.24
C ASN A 330 18.36 -7.42 -9.46
N SER A 331 18.50 -6.11 -9.28
CA SER A 331 17.39 -5.20 -9.45
C SER A 331 16.85 -5.21 -10.87
N ILE A 332 15.52 -5.19 -10.99
CA ILE A 332 14.78 -4.96 -12.23
C ILE A 332 14.54 -3.46 -12.40
N ALA A 333 14.17 -2.81 -11.30
CA ALA A 333 13.90 -1.37 -11.28
C ALA A 333 14.11 -0.80 -9.88
N VAL A 334 14.54 0.46 -9.81
CA VAL A 334 14.45 1.33 -8.65
C VAL A 334 13.13 2.11 -8.76
N SER A 335 12.21 1.91 -7.82
CA SER A 335 10.88 2.52 -7.85
C SER A 335 10.78 3.80 -7.02
N SER A 336 11.58 3.92 -5.96
CA SER A 336 11.58 5.08 -5.09
C SER A 336 12.94 5.25 -4.39
N VAL A 337 13.33 6.48 -4.16
CA VAL A 337 14.53 6.84 -3.40
C VAL A 337 14.17 7.93 -2.43
N TYR A 338 14.49 7.74 -1.17
CA TYR A 338 14.28 8.69 -0.08
C TYR A 338 15.62 9.00 0.56
N CYS A 339 15.85 10.23 1.02
CA CYS A 339 17.05 10.58 1.78
C CYS A 339 16.78 11.65 2.84
N THR A 340 17.61 11.70 3.88
CA THR A 340 17.55 12.76 4.89
C THR A 340 18.02 14.11 4.31
N GLU A 341 17.53 15.22 4.83
CA GLU A 341 17.92 16.55 4.40
C GLU A 341 19.45 16.76 4.54
N ASP A 342 20.04 16.18 5.58
CA ASP A 342 21.49 16.17 5.81
C ASP A 342 22.25 15.14 4.97
N ARG A 343 21.52 14.36 4.15
CA ARG A 343 22.06 13.31 3.26
C ARG A 343 22.91 12.24 3.96
N THR A 344 22.65 12.02 5.25
CA THR A 344 23.34 10.98 6.01
C THR A 344 22.64 9.63 5.95
N LYS A 345 21.37 9.59 5.47
CA LYS A 345 20.60 8.35 5.31
C LYS A 345 19.81 8.36 4.02
N ALA A 346 19.61 7.16 3.47
CA ALA A 346 18.72 6.96 2.34
C ALA A 346 18.04 5.58 2.41
N THR A 347 16.85 5.50 1.81
CA THR A 347 16.15 4.26 1.55
C THR A 347 15.87 4.15 0.06
N ILE A 348 16.22 3.01 -0.53
CA ILE A 348 15.97 2.69 -1.94
C ILE A 348 14.94 1.57 -1.98
N LEU A 349 13.84 1.77 -2.69
CA LEU A 349 12.83 0.76 -2.94
C LEU A 349 12.86 0.35 -4.41
N GLY A 350 12.60 -0.93 -4.66
CA GLY A 350 12.55 -1.41 -6.03
C GLY A 350 12.05 -2.83 -6.16
N THR A 351 12.16 -3.36 -7.37
CA THR A 351 11.89 -4.75 -7.69
C THR A 351 13.16 -5.44 -8.18
N ALA A 352 13.31 -6.71 -7.87
CA ALA A 352 14.48 -7.51 -8.22
C ALA A 352 14.12 -8.96 -8.53
N THR A 353 14.99 -9.64 -9.28
CA THR A 353 14.99 -11.11 -9.29
C THR A 353 15.80 -11.64 -8.11
N VAL A 354 15.42 -12.79 -7.60
CA VAL A 354 16.20 -13.54 -6.60
C VAL A 354 16.61 -14.87 -7.20
N ASN A 355 17.91 -15.15 -7.19
CA ASN A 355 18.50 -16.34 -7.82
C ASN A 355 18.08 -16.48 -9.30
N GLY A 356 18.00 -15.35 -10.01
CA GLY A 356 17.67 -15.28 -11.42
C GLY A 356 16.20 -15.54 -11.78
N SER A 357 15.29 -15.58 -10.80
CA SER A 357 13.87 -15.85 -11.04
C SER A 357 12.94 -15.02 -10.18
N GLY A 358 11.68 -14.94 -10.61
CA GLY A 358 10.63 -14.18 -9.92
C GLY A 358 10.83 -12.66 -10.00
N THR A 359 9.89 -11.94 -9.41
CA THR A 359 9.96 -10.50 -9.20
C THR A 359 9.59 -10.23 -7.75
N TYR A 360 10.51 -9.67 -7.00
CA TYR A 360 10.38 -9.43 -5.57
C TYR A 360 10.62 -7.96 -5.28
N GLN A 361 9.86 -7.41 -4.36
CA GLN A 361 10.16 -6.08 -3.83
C GLN A 361 11.37 -6.16 -2.90
N TYR A 362 12.22 -5.14 -2.97
CA TYR A 362 13.32 -4.96 -2.03
C TYR A 362 13.30 -3.55 -1.42
N GLU A 363 13.88 -3.46 -0.24
CA GLU A 363 14.20 -2.23 0.47
C GLU A 363 15.67 -2.28 0.85
N ILE A 364 16.38 -1.21 0.53
CA ILE A 364 17.77 -0.99 0.95
C ILE A 364 17.80 0.23 1.85
N ASP A 365 18.25 0.07 3.09
CA ASP A 365 18.51 1.17 4.00
C ASP A 365 20.02 1.46 4.04
N LEU A 366 20.37 2.71 3.83
CA LEU A 366 21.73 3.20 3.76
C LEU A 366 21.97 4.25 4.84
N THR A 367 23.15 4.20 5.45
CA THR A 367 23.65 5.29 6.30
C THR A 367 25.05 5.63 5.85
N ASP A 368 25.26 6.88 5.41
CA ASP A 368 26.54 7.49 5.08
C ASP A 368 27.05 8.24 6.30
N LYS A 369 28.17 7.81 6.85
CA LYS A 369 28.83 8.47 8.00
C LYS A 369 30.18 9.07 7.61
N GLY A 370 30.37 9.33 6.33
CA GLY A 370 31.50 10.09 5.78
C GLY A 370 32.49 9.26 4.98
N GLN A 371 33.46 9.95 4.42
CA GLN A 371 34.32 9.51 3.31
C GLN A 371 35.14 8.23 3.53
N SER A 372 35.29 7.74 4.74
CA SER A 372 36.07 6.50 4.97
C SER A 372 35.27 5.21 4.77
N GLY A 373 33.91 5.30 4.70
CA GLY A 373 33.02 4.15 4.66
C GLY A 373 33.05 3.25 5.90
N ALA A 374 33.96 3.46 6.81
CA ALA A 374 34.24 2.55 7.94
C ALA A 374 33.09 2.44 8.95
N ASN A 375 32.21 3.42 8.98
CA ASN A 375 31.07 3.46 9.89
C ASN A 375 29.72 3.47 9.13
N ASP A 376 29.76 3.38 7.82
CA ASP A 376 28.57 3.32 7.00
C ASP A 376 27.79 2.04 7.32
N MET A 377 26.49 2.09 7.08
CA MET A 377 25.62 0.95 7.36
C MET A 377 24.75 0.64 6.16
N TYR A 378 24.53 -0.65 5.97
CA TYR A 378 23.73 -1.20 4.87
C TYR A 378 22.75 -2.24 5.38
N ARG A 379 21.55 -2.25 4.84
CA ARG A 379 20.55 -3.31 5.02
C ARG A 379 19.90 -3.65 3.69
N MET A 380 19.75 -4.94 3.40
CA MET A 380 18.90 -5.48 2.35
C MET A 380 17.72 -6.20 3.00
N TYR A 381 16.51 -5.81 2.62
CA TYR A 381 15.28 -6.44 3.06
C TYR A 381 14.42 -6.86 1.87
N ILE A 382 14.06 -8.14 1.80
CA ILE A 382 13.24 -8.73 0.73
C ILE A 382 12.09 -9.48 1.41
N PRO A 383 10.97 -8.79 1.68
CA PRO A 383 9.87 -9.35 2.47
C PRO A 383 9.26 -10.59 1.81
N GLY A 384 9.12 -10.63 0.47
CA GLY A 384 8.51 -11.74 -0.26
C GLY A 384 9.20 -13.09 -0.08
N ILE A 385 10.45 -13.12 0.40
CA ILE A 385 11.18 -14.36 0.74
C ILE A 385 11.61 -14.41 2.22
N GLY A 386 11.17 -13.45 3.03
CA GLY A 386 11.53 -13.35 4.44
C GLY A 386 13.05 -13.18 4.66
N TYR A 387 13.73 -12.43 3.77
CA TYR A 387 15.15 -12.13 3.92
C TYR A 387 15.35 -10.74 4.51
N ASP A 388 16.15 -10.65 5.56
CA ASP A 388 16.59 -9.42 6.19
C ASP A 388 18.06 -9.55 6.62
N SER A 389 18.94 -8.79 5.97
CA SER A 389 20.36 -8.75 6.33
C SER A 389 20.61 -8.10 7.70
N GLY A 390 19.62 -7.40 8.25
CA GLY A 390 19.79 -6.48 9.37
C GLY A 390 20.60 -5.25 8.97
N ASN A 391 20.47 -4.17 9.74
CA ASN A 391 21.25 -2.95 9.53
C ASN A 391 22.67 -3.15 10.07
N GLN A 392 23.64 -3.37 9.16
CA GLN A 392 25.01 -3.80 9.48
C GLN A 392 26.02 -2.73 9.09
N THR A 393 27.03 -2.53 9.93
CA THR A 393 28.19 -1.72 9.58
C THR A 393 28.99 -2.40 8.47
N LEU A 394 29.49 -1.63 7.51
CA LEU A 394 30.33 -2.15 6.44
C LEU A 394 31.60 -2.79 6.99
N GLY A 395 31.92 -3.98 6.49
CA GLY A 395 33.22 -4.62 6.69
C GLY A 395 34.28 -4.10 5.70
N GLY A 396 33.85 -3.35 4.70
CA GLY A 396 34.66 -2.66 3.70
C GLY A 396 33.79 -2.14 2.56
N GLY A 397 34.23 -1.08 1.92
CA GLY A 397 33.48 -0.37 0.89
C GLY A 397 33.12 1.04 1.30
N ASN A 398 32.17 1.67 0.60
CA ASN A 398 31.70 3.02 0.88
C ASN A 398 30.26 3.23 0.40
N ILE A 399 29.54 4.09 1.10
CA ILE A 399 28.23 4.60 0.69
C ILE A 399 28.37 6.11 0.56
N THR A 400 27.82 6.68 -0.49
CA THR A 400 27.84 8.13 -0.69
C THR A 400 26.46 8.60 -1.14
N ILE A 401 25.92 9.60 -0.44
CA ILE A 401 24.61 10.22 -0.70
C ILE A 401 24.84 11.69 -1.05
N HIS A 402 24.67 12.06 -2.34
CA HIS A 402 24.90 13.42 -2.87
C HIS A 402 23.60 14.17 -3.16
#